data_1a3e79ff0351707cc09e2d2c0462d731
#
_entry.id   1a3e79ff0351707cc09e2d2c0462d731
#
_cell.length_a   1.000
_cell.length_b   1.000
_cell.length_c   1.000
_cell.angle_alpha   90.00
_cell.angle_beta   90.00
_cell.angle_gamma   90.00
#
_symmetry.space_group_name_H-M   'P 1'
#
loop_
_entity.id
_entity.type
_entity.pdbx_description
1 polymer ?
#
loop_
_entity_poly.entity_id
_entity_poly.type
_entity_poly.pdbx_seq_one_letter_code
_entity_poly.pdbx_strand_id
1 'polypeptide(L)'
;MNPMERAKLMRRIAEELRKVSKEGGALLCAENGKLLAASEYEFVDAANYFDYYSGLTDKIEGQTIPVNSQVMDYTVYEPYGVSGHIVPWNFPIAMIARSLACSFAAGNSTAVSYTHLTLPTITEV
;
A
#
# COMPACT_ATOMS: atom_id res chain seq x y z
N MET A 1 -10.63 6.61 -11.67
CA MET A 1 -9.92 5.44 -12.26
C MET A 1 -10.77 4.21 -12.01
N ASN A 2 -11.07 3.42 -13.03
CA ASN A 2 -11.83 2.19 -12.85
C ASN A 2 -10.98 1.08 -12.19
N PRO A 3 -11.60 0.01 -11.63
CA PRO A 3 -10.87 -1.07 -10.94
C PRO A 3 -9.79 -1.74 -11.78
N MET A 4 -10.05 -1.99 -13.06
CA MET A 4 -9.09 -2.66 -13.96
C MET A 4 -7.87 -1.78 -14.29
N GLU A 5 -8.06 -0.47 -14.40
CA GLU A 5 -6.95 0.48 -14.58
C GLU A 5 -6.08 0.55 -13.32
N ARG A 6 -6.72 0.56 -12.13
CA ARG A 6 -5.98 0.49 -10.86
C ARG A 6 -5.15 -0.79 -10.76
N ALA A 7 -5.73 -1.94 -11.10
CA ALA A 7 -5.02 -3.22 -11.12
C ALA A 7 -3.78 -3.17 -12.02
N LYS A 8 -3.91 -2.63 -13.23
CA LYS A 8 -2.77 -2.47 -14.16
C LYS A 8 -1.68 -1.57 -13.59
N LEU A 9 -2.06 -0.44 -12.99
CA LEU A 9 -1.12 0.47 -12.36
C LEU A 9 -0.37 -0.19 -11.21
N MET A 10 -1.09 -0.91 -10.34
CA MET A 10 -0.50 -1.62 -9.20
C MET A 10 0.50 -2.70 -9.63
N ARG A 11 0.21 -3.46 -10.68
CA ARG A 11 1.16 -4.43 -11.24
C ARG A 11 2.42 -3.77 -11.80
N ARG A 12 2.27 -2.63 -12.47
CA ARG A 12 3.43 -1.85 -12.92
C ARG A 12 4.30 -1.37 -11.76
N ILE A 13 3.69 -0.94 -10.65
CA ILE A 13 4.42 -0.59 -9.42
C ILE A 13 5.20 -1.80 -8.92
N ALA A 14 4.58 -2.98 -8.86
CA ALA A 14 5.25 -4.22 -8.44
C ALA A 14 6.44 -4.57 -9.34
N GLU A 15 6.28 -4.44 -10.66
CA GLU A 15 7.37 -4.66 -11.62
C GLU A 15 8.55 -3.69 -11.41
N GLU A 16 8.27 -2.40 -11.21
CA GLU A 16 9.32 -1.40 -10.97
C GLU A 16 10.03 -1.63 -9.63
N LEU A 17 9.30 -1.97 -8.56
CA LEU A 17 9.91 -2.33 -7.28
C LEU A 17 10.89 -3.49 -7.41
N ARG A 18 10.56 -4.52 -8.19
CA ARG A 18 11.48 -5.65 -8.44
C ARG A 18 12.73 -5.23 -9.21
N LYS A 19 12.59 -4.35 -10.19
CA LYS A 19 13.72 -3.86 -10.99
C LYS A 19 14.74 -3.10 -10.14
N VAL A 20 14.26 -2.27 -9.22
CA VAL A 20 15.12 -1.43 -8.37
C VAL A 20 15.58 -2.13 -7.08
N SER A 21 15.24 -3.40 -6.87
CA SER A 21 15.48 -4.11 -5.60
C SER A 21 16.94 -4.12 -5.16
N LYS A 22 17.89 -4.27 -6.08
CA LYS A 22 19.33 -4.29 -5.78
C LYS A 22 19.85 -2.90 -5.40
N GLU A 23 19.54 -1.90 -6.21
CA GLU A 23 19.97 -0.51 -5.98
C GLU A 23 19.30 0.07 -4.74
N GLY A 24 17.97 -0.06 -4.66
CA GLY A 24 17.20 0.37 -3.50
C GLY A 24 17.57 -0.39 -2.22
N GLY A 25 17.84 -1.68 -2.32
CA GLY A 25 18.31 -2.49 -1.20
C GLY A 25 19.67 -2.05 -0.67
N ALA A 26 20.60 -1.67 -1.55
CA ALA A 26 21.90 -1.11 -1.14
C ALA A 26 21.73 0.22 -0.39
N LEU A 27 20.86 1.12 -0.88
CA LEU A 27 20.54 2.38 -0.19
C LEU A 27 19.89 2.13 1.17
N LEU A 28 18.90 1.24 1.22
CA LEU A 28 18.22 0.88 2.48
C LEU A 28 19.17 0.24 3.50
N CYS A 29 20.11 -0.59 3.04
CA CYS A 29 21.16 -1.16 3.87
C CYS A 29 22.06 -0.05 4.47
N ALA A 30 22.46 0.92 3.66
CA ALA A 30 23.30 2.04 4.11
C ALA A 30 22.56 2.95 5.10
N GLU A 31 21.27 3.20 4.88
CA GLU A 31 20.45 4.07 5.73
C GLU A 31 20.08 3.40 7.07
N ASN A 32 19.67 2.14 7.03
CA ASN A 32 19.11 1.44 8.19
C ASN A 32 20.09 0.52 8.92
N GLY A 33 21.25 0.24 8.35
CA GLY A 33 22.20 -0.73 8.90
C GLY A 33 21.73 -2.18 8.85
N LYS A 34 20.73 -2.50 8.01
CA LYS A 34 20.21 -3.87 7.81
C LYS A 34 21.17 -4.71 6.98
N LEU A 35 20.99 -6.03 7.03
CA LEU A 35 21.68 -6.94 6.11
C LEU A 35 21.24 -6.63 4.67
N LEU A 36 22.21 -6.57 3.74
CA LEU A 36 21.95 -6.26 2.33
C LEU A 36 20.87 -7.17 1.71
N ALA A 37 20.99 -8.48 1.93
CA ALA A 37 20.02 -9.44 1.40
C ALA A 37 18.59 -9.19 1.95
N ALA A 38 18.46 -8.80 3.22
CA ALA A 38 17.16 -8.47 3.81
C ALA A 38 16.61 -7.14 3.25
N SER A 39 17.47 -6.18 2.98
CA SER A 39 17.12 -4.90 2.37
C SER A 39 16.65 -5.08 0.91
N GLU A 40 17.34 -5.89 0.13
CA GLU A 40 16.95 -6.23 -1.25
C GLU A 40 15.60 -6.98 -1.27
N TYR A 41 15.43 -7.95 -0.36
CA TYR A 41 14.20 -8.74 -0.27
C TYR A 41 12.99 -7.88 0.13
N GLU A 42 13.18 -6.82 0.89
CA GLU A 42 12.09 -5.92 1.28
C GLU A 42 11.39 -5.28 0.07
N PHE A 43 12.12 -5.01 -1.02
CA PHE A 43 11.54 -4.53 -2.28
C PHE A 43 10.73 -5.62 -3.00
N VAL A 44 11.18 -6.86 -2.92
CA VAL A 44 10.45 -8.00 -3.49
C VAL A 44 9.17 -8.25 -2.70
N ASP A 45 9.24 -8.19 -1.37
CA ASP A 45 8.07 -8.32 -0.50
C ASP A 45 7.06 -7.18 -0.75
N ALA A 46 7.54 -5.95 -0.88
CA ALA A 46 6.72 -4.80 -1.26
C ALA A 46 5.99 -5.01 -2.60
N ALA A 47 6.68 -5.54 -3.60
CA ALA A 47 6.07 -5.88 -4.88
C ALA A 47 4.97 -6.93 -4.74
N ASN A 48 5.15 -7.93 -3.87
CA ASN A 48 4.15 -8.96 -3.64
C ASN A 48 2.85 -8.40 -3.03
N TYR A 49 2.93 -7.38 -2.17
CA TYR A 49 1.72 -6.69 -1.69
C TYR A 49 0.95 -6.03 -2.84
N PHE A 50 1.63 -5.32 -3.73
CA PHE A 50 0.98 -4.69 -4.88
C PHE A 50 0.37 -5.72 -5.84
N ASP A 51 1.05 -6.83 -6.10
CA ASP A 51 0.51 -7.91 -6.93
C ASP A 51 -0.74 -8.53 -6.31
N TYR A 52 -0.68 -8.88 -5.03
CA TYR A 52 -1.81 -9.45 -4.31
C TYR A 52 -3.03 -8.53 -4.35
N TYR A 53 -2.88 -7.28 -3.92
CA TYR A 53 -4.00 -6.33 -3.86
C TYR A 53 -4.47 -5.87 -5.24
N SER A 54 -3.64 -5.96 -6.28
CA SER A 54 -4.06 -5.69 -7.65
C SER A 54 -5.18 -6.63 -8.12
N GLY A 55 -5.16 -7.87 -7.64
CA GLY A 55 -6.20 -8.86 -7.91
C GLY A 55 -7.52 -8.64 -7.17
N LEU A 56 -7.56 -7.71 -6.20
CA LEU A 56 -8.73 -7.43 -5.37
C LEU A 56 -9.48 -6.15 -5.76
N THR A 57 -8.96 -5.38 -6.71
CA THR A 57 -9.52 -4.07 -7.07
C THR A 57 -10.97 -4.12 -7.57
N ASP A 58 -11.38 -5.23 -8.16
CA ASP A 58 -12.72 -5.49 -8.70
C ASP A 58 -13.53 -6.49 -7.85
N LYS A 59 -13.06 -6.81 -6.63
CA LYS A 59 -13.69 -7.76 -5.72
C LYS A 59 -14.33 -7.10 -4.49
N ILE A 60 -14.40 -5.76 -4.47
CA ILE A 60 -15.06 -5.02 -3.39
C ILE A 60 -16.53 -4.94 -3.72
N GLU A 61 -17.28 -5.91 -3.22
CA GLU A 61 -18.70 -6.11 -3.52
C GLU A 61 -19.57 -5.71 -2.33
N GLY A 62 -20.71 -5.07 -2.61
CA GLY A 62 -21.76 -4.83 -1.63
C GLY A 62 -22.68 -6.04 -1.46
N GLN A 63 -23.69 -5.89 -0.64
CA GLN A 63 -24.70 -6.91 -0.36
C GLN A 63 -26.08 -6.42 -0.79
N THR A 64 -26.90 -7.32 -1.30
CA THR A 64 -28.33 -7.08 -1.49
C THR A 64 -29.07 -7.65 -0.29
N ILE A 65 -29.86 -6.80 0.38
CA ILE A 65 -30.57 -7.15 1.62
C ILE A 65 -32.04 -7.37 1.29
N PRO A 66 -32.60 -8.57 1.54
CA PRO A 66 -34.00 -8.84 1.27
C PRO A 66 -34.90 -8.16 2.32
N VAL A 67 -35.69 -7.19 1.88
CA VAL A 67 -36.67 -6.50 2.74
C VAL A 67 -38.10 -6.94 2.37
N ASN A 68 -38.60 -6.58 1.19
CA ASN A 68 -39.89 -6.99 0.63
C ASN A 68 -39.94 -6.74 -0.89
N SER A 69 -41.02 -7.10 -1.53
CA SER A 69 -41.15 -6.99 -2.98
C SER A 69 -41.23 -5.55 -3.56
N GLN A 70 -41.36 -4.55 -2.70
CA GLN A 70 -41.50 -3.14 -3.11
C GLN A 70 -40.22 -2.32 -2.82
N VAL A 71 -39.27 -2.89 -2.07
CA VAL A 71 -38.05 -2.20 -1.62
C VAL A 71 -36.85 -3.02 -2.05
N MET A 72 -35.90 -2.36 -2.73
CA MET A 72 -34.58 -2.88 -2.98
C MET A 72 -33.60 -2.18 -2.03
N ASP A 73 -32.95 -2.97 -1.17
CA ASP A 73 -31.94 -2.50 -0.23
C ASP A 73 -30.59 -3.15 -0.56
N TYR A 74 -29.54 -2.34 -0.68
CA TYR A 74 -28.21 -2.82 -0.98
C TYR A 74 -27.13 -1.90 -0.37
N THR A 75 -25.98 -2.48 -0.07
CA THR A 75 -24.80 -1.72 0.39
C THR A 75 -23.87 -1.42 -0.77
N VAL A 76 -23.27 -0.23 -0.75
CA VAL A 76 -22.22 0.19 -1.68
C VAL A 76 -20.99 0.59 -0.87
N TYR A 77 -19.82 0.05 -1.23
CA TYR A 77 -18.56 0.49 -0.68
C TYR A 77 -17.96 1.57 -1.56
N GLU A 78 -17.65 2.70 -0.94
CA GLU A 78 -17.02 3.84 -1.60
C GLU A 78 -15.64 4.13 -0.97
N PRO A 79 -14.68 4.66 -1.77
CA PRO A 79 -13.41 5.09 -1.22
C PRO A 79 -13.59 6.23 -0.21
N TYR A 80 -12.77 6.26 0.86
CA TYR A 80 -12.71 7.39 1.78
C TYR A 80 -12.21 8.69 1.14
N GLY A 81 -11.58 8.59 -0.05
CA GLY A 81 -10.97 9.71 -0.75
C GLY A 81 -9.48 9.78 -0.46
N VAL A 82 -9.05 10.41 0.63
CA VAL A 82 -7.64 10.49 1.03
C VAL A 82 -7.42 9.73 2.33
N SER A 83 -6.47 8.80 2.33
CA SER A 83 -6.01 8.08 3.52
C SER A 83 -4.61 8.51 3.92
N GLY A 84 -4.41 8.79 5.22
CA GLY A 84 -3.10 9.09 5.80
C GLY A 84 -2.43 7.81 6.31
N HIS A 85 -1.14 7.65 6.02
CA HIS A 85 -0.34 6.51 6.44
C HIS A 85 0.89 6.96 7.20
N ILE A 86 1.05 6.49 8.43
CA ILE A 86 2.24 6.73 9.24
C ILE A 86 2.96 5.40 9.39
N VAL A 87 4.18 5.31 8.86
CA VAL A 87 4.93 4.05 8.79
C VAL A 87 6.20 4.10 9.62
N PRO A 88 6.61 2.97 10.23
CA PRO A 88 7.84 2.90 11.00
C PRO A 88 9.07 2.82 10.08
N TRP A 89 10.20 3.22 10.63
CA TRP A 89 11.47 3.31 9.92
C TRP A 89 12.18 1.97 9.70
N ASN A 90 11.86 0.96 10.50
CA ASN A 90 12.62 -0.31 10.52
C ASN A 90 12.35 -1.25 9.34
N PHE A 91 11.19 -1.12 8.67
CA PHE A 91 10.83 -1.81 7.43
C PHE A 91 10.08 -0.86 6.49
N PRO A 92 10.71 0.24 6.06
CA PRO A 92 10.00 1.34 5.43
C PRO A 92 9.31 0.94 4.13
N ILE A 93 9.99 0.21 3.26
CA ILE A 93 9.49 -0.15 1.93
C ILE A 93 8.33 -1.15 2.05
N ALA A 94 8.49 -2.21 2.86
CA ALA A 94 7.44 -3.20 3.06
C ALA A 94 6.21 -2.61 3.76
N MET A 95 6.41 -1.78 4.78
CA MET A 95 5.30 -1.17 5.53
C MET A 95 4.54 -0.14 4.70
N ILE A 96 5.23 0.67 3.89
CA ILE A 96 4.60 1.55 2.92
C ILE A 96 3.79 0.73 1.92
N ALA A 97 4.40 -0.27 1.28
CA ALA A 97 3.73 -1.08 0.26
C ALA A 97 2.51 -1.81 0.81
N ARG A 98 2.63 -2.44 1.98
CA ARG A 98 1.51 -3.10 2.67
C ARG A 98 0.33 -2.15 2.90
N SER A 99 0.61 -0.93 3.34
CA SER A 99 -0.40 0.07 3.65
C SER A 99 -0.99 0.70 2.37
N LEU A 100 -0.16 1.06 1.40
CA LEU A 100 -0.59 1.70 0.16
C LEU A 100 -1.35 0.74 -0.77
N ALA A 101 -0.91 -0.51 -0.89
CA ALA A 101 -1.50 -1.45 -1.82
C ALA A 101 -2.99 -1.71 -1.52
N CYS A 102 -3.36 -1.93 -0.25
CA CYS A 102 -4.77 -2.10 0.12
C CYS A 102 -5.57 -0.81 -0.07
N SER A 103 -4.98 0.35 0.23
CA SER A 103 -5.63 1.65 0.06
C SER A 103 -5.90 1.97 -1.43
N PHE A 104 -4.94 1.70 -2.30
CA PHE A 104 -5.10 1.87 -3.75
C PHE A 104 -6.12 0.88 -4.33
N ALA A 105 -6.12 -0.37 -3.87
CA ALA A 105 -7.12 -1.35 -4.30
C ALA A 105 -8.53 -0.86 -3.99
N ALA A 106 -8.73 -0.24 -2.82
CA ALA A 106 -10.00 0.36 -2.42
C ALA A 106 -10.34 1.68 -3.16
N GLY A 107 -9.40 2.24 -3.94
CA GLY A 107 -9.62 3.45 -4.74
C GLY A 107 -9.29 4.77 -4.03
N ASN A 108 -8.60 4.73 -2.90
CA ASN A 108 -8.19 5.94 -2.19
C ASN A 108 -6.94 6.57 -2.80
N SER A 109 -6.82 7.88 -2.64
CA SER A 109 -5.54 8.60 -2.70
C SER A 109 -4.83 8.51 -1.36
N THR A 110 -3.50 8.64 -1.34
CA THR A 110 -2.73 8.42 -0.12
C THR A 110 -1.78 9.56 0.19
N ALA A 111 -1.66 9.90 1.47
CA ALA A 111 -0.62 10.76 2.01
C ALA A 111 0.23 9.94 2.99
N VAL A 112 1.54 9.95 2.83
CA VAL A 112 2.46 9.14 3.65
C VAL A 112 3.33 10.02 4.51
N SER A 113 3.44 9.68 5.78
CA SER A 113 4.40 10.26 6.73
C SER A 113 5.32 9.18 7.28
N TYR A 114 6.52 9.58 7.65
CA TYR A 114 7.60 8.72 8.07
C TYR A 114 8.06 9.10 9.48
N THR A 115 7.99 8.17 10.42
CA THR A 115 8.19 8.49 11.85
C THR A 115 9.64 8.72 12.27
N HIS A 116 10.60 8.28 11.48
CA HIS A 116 12.03 8.38 11.83
C HIS A 116 12.52 9.81 12.03
N LEU A 117 11.98 10.76 11.27
CA LEU A 117 12.43 12.17 11.30
C LEU A 117 11.79 13.02 12.41
N THR A 118 10.80 12.51 13.12
CA THR A 118 10.07 13.28 14.14
C THR A 118 10.52 13.03 15.57
N LEU A 119 11.17 11.91 15.85
CA LEU A 119 11.63 11.56 17.19
C LEU A 119 12.76 12.47 17.75
N PRO A 120 13.76 12.90 16.97
CA PRO A 120 14.77 13.83 17.48
C PRO A 120 14.26 15.23 17.79
N THR A 121 13.17 15.65 17.13
CA THR A 121 12.62 17.01 17.28
C THR A 121 11.78 17.16 18.56
N ILE A 122 11.28 16.08 19.13
CA ILE A 122 10.45 16.09 20.34
C ILE A 122 11.31 16.10 21.61
N THR A 123 12.59 15.74 21.54
CA THR A 123 13.49 15.68 22.69
C THR A 123 14.25 16.98 22.96
N GLU A 124 14.05 18.02 22.13
CA GLU A 124 14.69 19.34 22.30
C GLU A 124 13.73 20.44 22.79
N VAL A 125 12.64 20.06 23.48
CA VAL A 125 11.74 21.04 24.12
C VAL A 125 11.80 20.91 25.62
#